data_8b982f668da33349a41b4ee3ff2b88b0
#
_entry.id   8b982f668da33349a41b4ee3ff2b88b0
#
_cell.length_a   1.000
_cell.length_b   1.000
_cell.length_c   1.000
_cell.angle_alpha   90.00
_cell.angle_beta   90.00
_cell.angle_gamma   90.00
#
_symmetry.space_group_name_H-M   'P 1'
#
loop_
_entity.id
_entity.type
_entity.pdbx_description
1 polymer ?
#
loop_
_entity_poly.entity_id
_entity_poly.type
_entity_poly.pdbx_seq_one_letter_code
_entity_poly.pdbx_strand_id
1 'polypeptide(L)'
;LDLLDGRARHAKALYILGDFFEVWIGDDAMTPFQTTICQALRALSDSGTQVYLMHGNRDFLIGEAFCEAAGCTLLRDPSVVTLGGEPVLLMHGDSLCTLDLGYMKMRRYLRNPVSLWILRHLPLGTRQKLARKLRNESRTQVRMKANDIVDVTPEEVPRVMAEHGVLTLVHGHTHRPAIHKLMVNDQPARRIVLGDWDRQGWALEVDEQGFQLQPFAFP
;
A
#
# COMPACT_ATOMS: atom_id res chain seq x y z
N LEU A 1 -16.60 3.00 -2.25
CA LEU A 1 -17.30 3.56 -1.09
C LEU A 1 -17.96 2.45 -0.26
N ASP A 2 -18.60 1.45 -0.87
CA ASP A 2 -19.37 0.41 -0.16
C ASP A 2 -18.58 -0.37 0.89
N LEU A 3 -17.27 -0.60 0.68
CA LEU A 3 -16.43 -1.18 1.71
C LEU A 3 -16.34 -0.28 2.95
N LEU A 4 -16.19 1.05 2.75
CA LEU A 4 -16.05 2.02 3.83
C LEU A 4 -17.37 2.22 4.57
N ASP A 5 -18.49 2.20 3.84
CA ASP A 5 -19.83 2.36 4.42
C ASP A 5 -20.41 1.07 5.01
N GLY A 6 -19.88 -0.08 4.61
CA GLY A 6 -20.32 -1.41 5.03
C GLY A 6 -19.33 -2.09 5.98
N ARG A 7 -18.55 -3.05 5.46
CA ARG A 7 -17.68 -3.94 6.26
C ARG A 7 -16.69 -3.21 7.16
N ALA A 8 -16.07 -2.14 6.66
CA ALA A 8 -15.05 -1.43 7.41
C ALA A 8 -15.60 -0.78 8.69
N ARG A 9 -16.89 -0.41 8.73
CA ARG A 9 -17.54 0.18 9.93
C ARG A 9 -17.63 -0.78 11.11
N HIS A 10 -17.55 -2.09 10.86
CA HIS A 10 -17.60 -3.12 11.89
C HIS A 10 -16.19 -3.58 12.32
N ALA A 11 -15.16 -3.08 11.67
CA ALA A 11 -13.78 -3.41 11.99
C ALA A 11 -13.22 -2.48 13.08
N LYS A 12 -12.31 -3.00 13.90
CA LYS A 12 -11.55 -2.19 14.86
C LYS A 12 -10.58 -1.25 14.15
N ALA A 13 -10.00 -1.72 13.03
CA ALA A 13 -9.05 -0.96 12.24
C ALA A 13 -9.11 -1.33 10.76
N LEU A 14 -8.84 -0.35 9.89
CA LEU A 14 -8.64 -0.50 8.47
C LEU A 14 -7.20 -0.12 8.12
N TYR A 15 -6.47 -1.03 7.46
CA TYR A 15 -5.11 -0.80 6.97
C TYR A 15 -5.10 -0.73 5.44
N ILE A 16 -4.67 0.40 4.88
CA ILE A 16 -4.55 0.64 3.44
C ILE A 16 -3.06 0.61 3.10
N LEU A 17 -2.61 -0.43 2.37
CA LEU A 17 -1.19 -0.71 2.14
C LEU A 17 -0.62 -0.04 0.87
N GLY A 18 -1.00 1.21 0.63
CA GLY A 18 -0.50 2.01 -0.48
C GLY A 18 -1.20 1.79 -1.81
N ASP A 19 -0.84 2.62 -2.80
CA ASP A 19 -1.50 2.67 -4.11
C ASP A 19 -3.02 2.84 -4.01
N PHE A 20 -3.45 3.57 -2.97
CA PHE A 20 -4.85 3.87 -2.72
C PHE A 20 -5.43 4.78 -3.81
N PHE A 21 -4.60 5.65 -4.33
CA PHE A 21 -4.92 6.46 -5.51
C PHE A 21 -3.99 6.13 -6.67
N GLU A 22 -4.54 6.14 -7.88
CA GLU A 22 -3.79 5.93 -9.12
C GLU A 22 -2.66 6.95 -9.34
N VAL A 23 -2.80 8.14 -8.78
CA VAL A 23 -1.80 9.18 -8.75
C VAL A 23 -2.12 10.19 -7.66
N TRP A 24 -1.10 10.59 -6.91
CA TRP A 24 -1.18 11.69 -5.96
C TRP A 24 -0.06 12.68 -6.23
N ILE A 25 -0.40 13.96 -6.34
CA ILE A 25 0.57 15.00 -6.67
C ILE A 25 0.72 16.07 -5.59
N GLY A 26 0.08 15.87 -4.45
CA GLY A 26 0.10 16.73 -3.26
C GLY A 26 -1.30 16.97 -2.71
N ASP A 27 -1.38 17.23 -1.42
CA ASP A 27 -2.64 17.42 -0.68
C ASP A 27 -3.38 18.69 -1.12
N ASP A 28 -2.65 19.66 -1.68
CA ASP A 28 -3.16 20.91 -2.23
C ASP A 28 -3.85 20.75 -3.61
N ALA A 29 -3.86 19.54 -4.15
CA ALA A 29 -4.30 19.27 -5.52
C ALA A 29 -5.34 18.14 -5.61
N MET A 30 -6.10 17.93 -4.55
CA MET A 30 -7.16 16.91 -4.52
C MET A 30 -8.22 17.19 -5.59
N THR A 31 -8.56 16.16 -6.33
CA THR A 31 -9.70 16.14 -7.24
C THR A 31 -11.01 15.97 -6.48
N PRO A 32 -12.19 16.30 -7.07
CA PRO A 32 -13.48 16.04 -6.43
C PRO A 32 -13.65 14.59 -5.98
N PHE A 33 -13.20 13.62 -6.78
CA PHE A 33 -13.22 12.20 -6.42
C PHE A 33 -12.37 11.91 -5.17
N GLN A 34 -11.14 12.42 -5.12
CA GLN A 34 -10.24 12.24 -3.96
C GLN A 34 -10.81 12.91 -2.69
N THR A 35 -11.47 14.06 -2.85
CA THR A 35 -12.19 14.72 -1.74
C THR A 35 -13.34 13.87 -1.22
N THR A 36 -14.13 13.26 -2.10
CA THR A 36 -15.20 12.33 -1.70
C THR A 36 -14.66 11.14 -0.91
N ILE A 37 -13.57 10.55 -1.37
CA ILE A 37 -12.91 9.43 -0.66
C ILE A 37 -12.34 9.88 0.71
N CYS A 38 -11.72 11.06 0.76
CA CYS A 38 -11.24 11.65 2.01
C CYS A 38 -12.38 11.82 3.04
N GLN A 39 -13.53 12.33 2.60
CA GLN A 39 -14.72 12.48 3.45
C GLN A 39 -15.29 11.13 3.92
N ALA A 40 -15.28 10.11 3.06
CA ALA A 40 -15.72 8.76 3.42
C ALA A 40 -14.78 8.11 4.46
N LEU A 41 -13.46 8.29 4.34
CA LEU A 41 -12.48 7.84 5.35
C LEU A 41 -12.70 8.58 6.67
N ARG A 42 -12.97 9.88 6.62
CA ARG A 42 -13.27 10.67 7.81
C ARG A 42 -14.53 10.15 8.51
N ALA A 43 -15.61 9.91 7.78
CA ALA A 43 -16.84 9.37 8.33
C ALA A 43 -16.65 7.96 8.93
N LEU A 44 -15.77 7.15 8.34
CA LEU A 44 -15.37 5.86 8.89
C LEU A 44 -14.60 6.02 10.21
N SER A 45 -13.62 6.92 10.25
CA SER A 45 -12.85 7.22 11.45
C SER A 45 -13.73 7.75 12.58
N ASP A 46 -14.65 8.67 12.26
CA ASP A 46 -15.59 9.24 13.22
C ASP A 46 -16.59 8.19 13.75
N SER A 47 -16.83 7.10 13.03
CA SER A 47 -17.63 5.95 13.49
C SER A 47 -16.91 5.03 14.48
N GLY A 48 -15.63 5.26 14.74
CA GLY A 48 -14.81 4.51 15.70
C GLY A 48 -13.81 3.51 15.10
N THR A 49 -13.80 3.32 13.78
CA THR A 49 -12.80 2.49 13.11
C THR A 49 -11.48 3.26 12.98
N GLN A 50 -10.39 2.70 13.49
CA GLN A 50 -9.06 3.29 13.31
C GLN A 50 -8.60 3.12 11.85
N VAL A 51 -8.27 4.21 11.17
CA VAL A 51 -7.83 4.15 9.77
C VAL A 51 -6.33 4.41 9.68
N TYR A 52 -5.64 3.47 9.05
CA TYR A 52 -4.20 3.54 8.80
C TYR A 52 -3.93 3.52 7.30
N LEU A 53 -3.05 4.40 6.84
CA LEU A 53 -2.63 4.50 5.45
C LEU A 53 -1.12 4.33 5.37
N MET A 54 -0.65 3.56 4.41
CA MET A 54 0.77 3.44 4.06
C MET A 54 0.97 3.97 2.63
N HIS A 55 2.12 4.58 2.36
CA HIS A 55 2.43 5.04 1.01
C HIS A 55 2.70 3.89 0.05
N GLY A 56 2.04 3.92 -1.11
CA GLY A 56 2.43 3.13 -2.28
C GLY A 56 3.36 3.89 -3.22
N ASN A 57 3.66 3.29 -4.36
CA ASN A 57 4.51 3.93 -5.36
C ASN A 57 3.78 4.97 -6.22
N ARG A 58 2.45 5.02 -6.16
CA ARG A 58 1.61 5.97 -6.91
C ARG A 58 1.17 7.17 -6.08
N ASP A 59 1.16 7.05 -4.75
CA ASP A 59 0.58 8.02 -3.82
C ASP A 59 1.52 8.45 -2.68
N PHE A 60 2.83 8.28 -2.86
CA PHE A 60 3.86 8.61 -1.86
C PHE A 60 3.96 10.10 -1.50
N LEU A 61 3.25 10.98 -2.19
CA LEU A 61 3.15 12.41 -1.86
C LEU A 61 1.96 12.73 -0.94
N ILE A 62 1.14 11.75 -0.57
CA ILE A 62 0.12 11.94 0.49
C ILE A 62 0.84 12.46 1.74
N GLY A 63 0.34 13.55 2.30
CA GLY A 63 0.92 14.24 3.43
C GLY A 63 -0.01 14.29 4.64
N GLU A 64 0.41 15.08 5.62
CA GLU A 64 -0.30 15.25 6.89
C GLU A 64 -1.67 15.89 6.69
N ALA A 65 -1.79 16.86 5.76
CA ALA A 65 -3.06 17.56 5.54
C ALA A 65 -4.17 16.62 5.04
N PHE A 66 -3.83 15.65 4.15
CA PHE A 66 -4.77 14.61 3.77
C PHE A 66 -5.11 13.71 4.97
N CYS A 67 -4.11 13.27 5.73
CA CYS A 67 -4.33 12.36 6.85
C CYS A 67 -5.19 13.00 7.94
N GLU A 68 -4.98 14.26 8.27
CA GLU A 68 -5.82 15.03 9.20
C GLU A 68 -7.25 15.14 8.69
N ALA A 69 -7.43 15.52 7.42
CA ALA A 69 -8.76 15.66 6.81
C ALA A 69 -9.51 14.32 6.76
N ALA A 70 -8.82 13.23 6.43
CA ALA A 70 -9.39 11.89 6.34
C ALA A 70 -9.53 11.16 7.69
N GLY A 71 -8.98 11.70 8.78
CA GLY A 71 -8.97 11.05 10.09
C GLY A 71 -8.13 9.78 10.11
N CYS A 72 -7.06 9.70 9.33
CA CYS A 72 -6.20 8.52 9.24
C CYS A 72 -4.80 8.78 9.78
N THR A 73 -4.12 7.70 10.17
CA THR A 73 -2.73 7.71 10.62
C THR A 73 -1.83 7.18 9.52
N LEU A 74 -0.79 7.95 9.15
CA LEU A 74 0.18 7.51 8.16
C LEU A 74 1.18 6.54 8.79
N LEU A 75 1.23 5.31 8.28
CA LEU A 75 2.19 4.29 8.68
C LEU A 75 3.49 4.39 7.87
N ARG A 76 4.59 4.02 8.52
CA ARG A 76 5.86 3.78 7.81
C ARG A 76 5.80 2.47 7.04
N ASP A 77 6.56 2.38 5.96
CA ASP A 77 6.77 1.16 5.19
C ASP A 77 8.24 0.70 5.37
N PRO A 78 8.49 -0.42 6.07
CA PRO A 78 7.55 -1.35 6.71
C PRO A 78 7.05 -0.93 8.11
N SER A 79 5.98 -1.58 8.60
CA SER A 79 5.48 -1.45 9.98
C SER A 79 5.08 -2.81 10.56
N VAL A 80 5.46 -3.08 11.81
CA VAL A 80 4.97 -4.24 12.56
C VAL A 80 3.77 -3.84 13.39
N VAL A 81 2.68 -4.58 13.24
CA VAL A 81 1.43 -4.40 14.00
C VAL A 81 0.99 -5.72 14.62
N THR A 82 0.10 -5.69 15.60
CA THR A 82 -0.49 -6.92 16.15
C THR A 82 -1.84 -7.15 15.49
N LEU A 83 -1.99 -8.26 14.77
CA LEU A 83 -3.24 -8.71 14.16
C LEU A 83 -3.50 -10.16 14.54
N GLY A 84 -4.75 -10.48 14.95
CA GLY A 84 -5.09 -11.85 15.38
C GLY A 84 -4.24 -12.38 16.54
N GLY A 85 -3.68 -11.49 17.37
CA GLY A 85 -2.84 -11.85 18.50
C GLY A 85 -1.37 -12.14 18.16
N GLU A 86 -0.95 -11.99 16.90
CA GLU A 86 0.43 -12.20 16.47
C GLU A 86 1.06 -10.94 15.85
N PRO A 87 2.40 -10.80 15.88
CA PRO A 87 3.10 -9.73 15.19
C PRO A 87 3.07 -9.98 13.68
N VAL A 88 2.61 -8.99 12.93
CA VAL A 88 2.46 -9.00 11.46
C VAL A 88 3.22 -7.84 10.86
N LEU A 89 4.06 -8.11 9.86
CA LEU A 89 4.72 -7.09 9.08
C LEU A 89 3.79 -6.63 7.96
N LEU A 90 3.47 -5.35 7.95
CA LEU A 90 2.75 -4.70 6.87
C LEU A 90 3.73 -3.94 5.99
N MET A 91 3.62 -4.14 4.68
CA MET A 91 4.42 -3.45 3.67
C MET A 91 3.55 -3.07 2.47
N HIS A 92 3.95 -2.01 1.76
CA HIS A 92 3.40 -1.82 0.41
C HIS A 92 3.84 -2.98 -0.50
N GLY A 93 5.10 -3.35 -0.49
CA GLY A 93 5.65 -4.51 -1.20
C GLY A 93 6.60 -4.17 -2.35
N ASP A 94 6.64 -2.93 -2.81
CA ASP A 94 7.51 -2.47 -3.90
C ASP A 94 9.01 -2.62 -3.57
N SER A 95 9.38 -2.52 -2.30
CA SER A 95 10.77 -2.70 -1.82
C SER A 95 11.24 -4.15 -1.85
N LEU A 96 10.33 -5.11 -1.98
CA LEU A 96 10.64 -6.53 -2.10
C LEU A 96 11.03 -6.92 -3.54
N CYS A 97 10.76 -6.07 -4.54
CA CYS A 97 11.06 -6.31 -5.96
C CYS A 97 12.50 -5.90 -6.29
N THR A 98 13.48 -6.47 -5.60
CA THR A 98 14.89 -6.03 -5.65
C THR A 98 15.58 -6.31 -6.97
N LEU A 99 15.07 -7.20 -7.81
CA LEU A 99 15.58 -7.50 -9.15
C LEU A 99 15.30 -6.37 -10.15
N ASP A 100 14.32 -5.51 -9.88
CA ASP A 100 14.07 -4.31 -10.69
C ASP A 100 15.00 -3.16 -10.27
N LEU A 101 16.28 -3.26 -10.65
CA LEU A 101 17.29 -2.28 -10.28
C LEU A 101 16.96 -0.85 -10.73
N GLY A 102 16.30 -0.71 -11.89
CA GLY A 102 15.85 0.59 -12.41
C GLY A 102 14.80 1.23 -11.51
N TYR A 103 13.81 0.44 -11.15
CA TYR A 103 12.77 0.86 -10.21
C TYR A 103 13.34 1.18 -8.83
N MET A 104 14.20 0.31 -8.27
CA MET A 104 14.81 0.51 -6.95
C MET A 104 15.64 1.79 -6.87
N LYS A 105 16.38 2.11 -7.95
CA LYS A 105 17.11 3.38 -8.06
C LYS A 105 16.16 4.58 -8.06
N MET A 106 15.12 4.54 -8.90
CA MET A 106 14.10 5.59 -8.96
C MET A 106 13.38 5.76 -7.62
N ARG A 107 12.97 4.67 -6.97
CA ARG A 107 12.33 4.66 -5.65
C ARG A 107 13.19 5.37 -4.60
N ARG A 108 14.49 5.03 -4.53
CA ARG A 108 15.43 5.68 -3.60
C ARG A 108 15.52 7.18 -3.83
N TYR A 109 15.50 7.61 -5.08
CA TYR A 109 15.53 9.02 -5.44
C TYR A 109 14.25 9.74 -5.05
N LEU A 110 13.09 9.21 -5.45
CA LEU A 110 11.79 9.86 -5.23
C LEU A 110 11.38 9.88 -3.76
N ARG A 111 11.74 8.85 -2.98
CA ARG A 111 11.40 8.76 -1.54
C ARG A 111 12.46 9.36 -0.61
N ASN A 112 13.51 9.95 -1.15
CA ASN A 112 14.47 10.73 -0.36
C ASN A 112 13.76 11.96 0.25
N PRO A 113 13.96 12.30 1.53
CA PRO A 113 13.31 13.46 2.18
C PRO A 113 13.49 14.78 1.43
N VAL A 114 14.68 15.03 0.88
CA VAL A 114 14.96 16.25 0.10
C VAL A 114 14.15 16.25 -1.20
N SER A 115 14.10 15.12 -1.91
CA SER A 115 13.30 14.98 -3.12
C SER A 115 11.81 15.17 -2.85
N LEU A 116 11.30 14.59 -1.76
CA LEU A 116 9.90 14.75 -1.35
C LEU A 116 9.59 16.20 -1.02
N TRP A 117 10.50 16.88 -0.30
CA TRP A 117 10.35 18.31 -0.02
C TRP A 117 10.30 19.13 -1.31
N ILE A 118 11.23 18.92 -2.23
CA ILE A 118 11.24 19.60 -3.54
C ILE A 118 9.95 19.33 -4.30
N LEU A 119 9.53 18.07 -4.43
CA LEU A 119 8.34 17.67 -5.17
C LEU A 119 7.08 18.34 -4.62
N ARG A 120 6.94 18.44 -3.30
CA ARG A 120 5.80 19.10 -2.65
C ARG A 120 5.76 20.61 -2.88
N HIS A 121 6.92 21.26 -3.12
CA HIS A 121 7.02 22.71 -3.33
C HIS A 121 7.06 23.12 -4.81
N LEU A 122 7.10 22.17 -5.76
CA LEU A 122 7.00 22.49 -7.18
C LEU A 122 5.61 23.03 -7.54
N PRO A 123 5.53 23.96 -8.51
CA PRO A 123 4.26 24.41 -9.05
C PRO A 123 3.40 23.24 -9.52
N LEU A 124 2.08 23.31 -9.31
CA LEU A 124 1.13 22.24 -9.62
C LEU A 124 1.24 21.72 -11.06
N GLY A 125 1.35 22.62 -12.04
CA GLY A 125 1.50 22.24 -13.45
C GLY A 125 2.78 21.42 -13.74
N THR A 126 3.86 21.68 -13.00
CA THR A 126 5.10 20.92 -13.09
C THR A 126 4.92 19.52 -12.47
N ARG A 127 4.29 19.42 -11.30
CA ARG A 127 3.95 18.14 -10.65
C ARG A 127 3.06 17.28 -11.54
N GLN A 128 2.06 17.87 -12.17
CA GLN A 128 1.17 17.17 -13.11
C GLN A 128 1.92 16.62 -14.33
N LYS A 129 2.82 17.40 -14.93
CA LYS A 129 3.64 16.96 -16.07
C LYS A 129 4.58 15.81 -15.66
N LEU A 130 5.23 15.93 -14.51
CA LEU A 130 6.14 14.91 -13.98
C LEU A 130 5.37 13.60 -13.69
N ALA A 131 4.24 13.68 -13.01
CA ALA A 131 3.42 12.50 -12.71
C ALA A 131 2.96 11.78 -13.99
N ARG A 132 2.52 12.52 -15.01
CA ARG A 132 2.17 11.93 -16.31
C ARG A 132 3.35 11.24 -17.00
N LYS A 133 4.53 11.87 -16.97
CA LYS A 133 5.75 11.29 -17.53
C LYS A 133 6.12 9.99 -16.83
N LEU A 134 6.23 10.00 -15.50
CA LEU A 134 6.58 8.82 -14.69
C LEU A 134 5.58 7.66 -14.89
N ARG A 135 4.27 7.99 -14.97
CA ARG A 135 3.24 6.99 -15.22
C ARG A 135 3.37 6.33 -16.60
N ASN A 136 3.65 7.12 -17.65
CA ASN A 136 3.82 6.58 -19.00
C ASN A 136 5.08 5.70 -19.09
N GLU A 137 6.18 6.12 -18.50
CA GLU A 137 7.42 5.35 -18.43
C GLU A 137 7.21 4.03 -17.66
N SER A 138 6.56 4.08 -16.50
CA SER A 138 6.24 2.89 -15.70
C SER A 138 5.39 1.87 -16.49
N ARG A 139 4.31 2.32 -17.14
CA ARG A 139 3.46 1.45 -17.96
C ARG A 139 4.23 0.77 -19.11
N THR A 140 5.12 1.52 -19.75
CA THR A 140 5.94 0.99 -20.85
C THR A 140 6.94 -0.02 -20.32
N GLN A 141 7.61 0.27 -19.22
CA GLN A 141 8.60 -0.62 -18.61
C GLN A 141 7.97 -1.92 -18.09
N VAL A 142 6.82 -1.87 -17.41
CA VAL A 142 6.12 -3.07 -16.91
C VAL A 142 5.73 -3.99 -18.07
N ARG A 143 5.29 -3.45 -19.21
CA ARG A 143 4.95 -4.25 -20.39
C ARG A 143 6.15 -4.93 -21.05
N MET A 144 7.35 -4.39 -20.86
CA MET A 144 8.59 -4.91 -21.48
C MET A 144 9.40 -5.81 -20.56
N LYS A 145 9.09 -5.86 -19.26
CA LYS A 145 9.81 -6.65 -18.27
C LYS A 145 9.20 -8.05 -18.16
N ALA A 146 10.05 -9.04 -17.93
CA ALA A 146 9.62 -10.39 -17.58
C ALA A 146 8.88 -10.36 -16.22
N ASN A 147 7.91 -11.26 -16.07
CA ASN A 147 7.08 -11.35 -14.88
C ASN A 147 7.88 -11.52 -13.57
N ASP A 148 9.02 -12.18 -13.64
CA ASP A 148 9.90 -12.46 -12.48
C ASP A 148 10.63 -11.21 -11.98
N ILE A 149 10.83 -10.21 -12.86
CA ILE A 149 11.50 -8.95 -12.49
C ILE A 149 10.56 -8.01 -11.73
N VAL A 150 9.26 -8.09 -12.03
CA VAL A 150 8.24 -7.23 -11.40
C VAL A 150 7.56 -7.88 -10.19
N ASP A 151 7.91 -9.13 -9.88
CA ASP A 151 7.46 -9.82 -8.66
C ASP A 151 8.46 -9.62 -7.52
N VAL A 152 8.07 -10.00 -6.30
CA VAL A 152 8.97 -9.97 -5.15
C VAL A 152 10.13 -10.94 -5.35
N THR A 153 11.31 -10.54 -4.96
CA THR A 153 12.50 -11.41 -4.93
C THR A 153 12.30 -12.46 -3.84
N PRO A 154 12.32 -13.78 -4.17
CA PRO A 154 11.98 -14.83 -3.21
C PRO A 154 12.84 -14.81 -1.94
N GLU A 155 14.13 -14.52 -2.05
CA GLU A 155 15.08 -14.50 -0.94
C GLU A 155 14.90 -13.25 -0.04
N GLU A 156 14.36 -12.17 -0.60
CA GLU A 156 14.17 -10.92 0.13
C GLU A 156 13.02 -11.04 1.14
N VAL A 157 12.01 -11.82 0.83
CA VAL A 157 10.84 -12.02 1.71
C VAL A 157 11.25 -12.60 3.07
N PRO A 158 11.88 -13.79 3.16
CA PRO A 158 12.28 -14.34 4.46
C PRO A 158 13.36 -13.49 5.15
N ARG A 159 14.23 -12.80 4.39
CA ARG A 159 15.24 -11.90 4.96
C ARG A 159 14.58 -10.75 5.73
N VAL A 160 13.63 -10.06 5.11
CA VAL A 160 12.93 -8.92 5.73
C VAL A 160 12.06 -9.37 6.91
N MET A 161 11.39 -10.52 6.79
CA MET A 161 10.60 -11.08 7.89
C MET A 161 11.48 -11.44 9.11
N ALA A 162 12.66 -12.05 8.87
CA ALA A 162 13.63 -12.37 9.93
C ALA A 162 14.17 -11.10 10.59
N GLU A 163 14.49 -10.06 9.81
CA GLU A 163 14.98 -8.77 10.32
C GLU A 163 13.98 -8.11 11.28
N HIS A 164 12.68 -8.29 11.03
CA HIS A 164 11.61 -7.73 11.88
C HIS A 164 11.09 -8.71 12.92
N GLY A 165 11.60 -9.95 12.99
CA GLY A 165 11.22 -10.95 13.97
C GLY A 165 9.76 -11.42 13.82
N VAL A 166 9.24 -11.51 12.60
CA VAL A 166 7.85 -11.88 12.32
C VAL A 166 7.74 -13.12 11.46
N LEU A 167 6.62 -13.85 11.62
CA LEU A 167 6.30 -15.05 10.82
C LEU A 167 5.12 -14.81 9.86
N THR A 168 4.53 -13.63 9.88
CA THR A 168 3.46 -13.23 8.95
C THR A 168 3.80 -11.89 8.30
N LEU A 169 3.80 -11.87 6.96
CA LEU A 169 3.95 -10.68 6.13
C LEU A 169 2.68 -10.47 5.31
N VAL A 170 2.17 -9.25 5.29
CA VAL A 170 1.07 -8.82 4.41
C VAL A 170 1.56 -7.68 3.52
N HIS A 171 1.35 -7.79 2.21
CA HIS A 171 1.72 -6.73 1.28
C HIS A 171 0.81 -6.67 0.05
N GLY A 172 0.85 -5.56 -0.69
CA GLY A 172 0.17 -5.33 -1.96
C GLY A 172 1.14 -5.33 -3.15
N HIS A 173 1.05 -4.30 -3.98
CA HIS A 173 1.92 -3.94 -5.10
C HIS A 173 1.94 -4.91 -6.30
N THR A 174 2.12 -6.20 -6.07
CA THR A 174 2.28 -7.20 -7.17
C THR A 174 0.97 -7.65 -7.78
N HIS A 175 -0.17 -7.34 -7.15
CA HIS A 175 -1.51 -7.66 -7.61
C HIS A 175 -1.75 -9.17 -7.89
N ARG A 176 -1.09 -10.05 -7.10
CA ARG A 176 -1.18 -11.52 -7.21
C ARG A 176 -1.71 -12.11 -5.91
N PRO A 177 -3.02 -11.99 -5.65
CA PRO A 177 -3.59 -12.37 -4.36
C PRO A 177 -3.39 -13.84 -4.08
N ALA A 178 -2.68 -14.13 -2.99
CA ALA A 178 -2.39 -15.50 -2.56
C ALA A 178 -1.85 -15.52 -1.12
N ILE A 179 -1.95 -16.69 -0.48
CA ILE A 179 -1.26 -16.99 0.79
C ILE A 179 -0.15 -18.00 0.47
N HIS A 180 1.09 -17.55 0.57
CA HIS A 180 2.28 -18.38 0.35
C HIS A 180 2.83 -18.86 1.68
N LYS A 181 3.10 -20.19 1.78
CA LYS A 181 3.81 -20.78 2.90
C LYS A 181 5.31 -20.74 2.62
N LEU A 182 6.10 -20.40 3.61
CA LEU A 182 7.56 -20.35 3.54
C LEU A 182 8.17 -20.65 4.90
N MET A 183 9.49 -20.65 4.99
CA MET A 183 10.23 -20.82 6.24
C MET A 183 11.03 -19.53 6.54
N VAL A 184 11.03 -19.12 7.80
CA VAL A 184 11.86 -18.02 8.33
C VAL A 184 12.58 -18.53 9.56
N ASN A 185 13.90 -18.59 9.54
CA ASN A 185 14.71 -19.13 10.63
C ASN A 185 14.21 -20.51 11.11
N ASP A 186 13.99 -21.43 10.17
CA ASP A 186 13.46 -22.79 10.40
C ASP A 186 12.07 -22.86 11.04
N GLN A 187 11.33 -21.76 11.04
CA GLN A 187 9.96 -21.71 11.53
C GLN A 187 8.96 -21.54 10.37
N PRO A 188 7.82 -22.25 10.41
CA PRO A 188 6.76 -22.03 9.43
C PRO A 188 6.25 -20.59 9.46
N ALA A 189 6.22 -19.97 8.30
CA ALA A 189 5.81 -18.59 8.11
C ALA A 189 4.87 -18.45 6.91
N ARG A 190 4.23 -17.29 6.77
CA ARG A 190 3.33 -17.00 5.65
C ARG A 190 3.51 -15.59 5.12
N ARG A 191 3.40 -15.47 3.80
CA ARG A 191 3.28 -14.22 3.08
C ARG A 191 1.88 -14.13 2.46
N ILE A 192 1.16 -13.08 2.76
CA ILE A 192 -0.19 -12.81 2.25
C ILE A 192 -0.09 -11.62 1.29
N VAL A 193 -0.51 -11.84 0.06
CA VAL A 193 -0.48 -10.83 -1.00
C VAL A 193 -1.89 -10.35 -1.26
N LEU A 194 -2.13 -9.05 -1.19
CA LEU A 194 -3.40 -8.43 -1.54
C LEU A 194 -3.54 -8.32 -3.06
N GLY A 195 -4.77 -8.46 -3.55
CA GLY A 195 -5.09 -8.23 -4.96
C GLY A 195 -5.33 -6.78 -5.29
N ASP A 196 -5.40 -6.49 -6.59
CA ASP A 196 -5.86 -5.20 -7.10
C ASP A 196 -7.38 -5.03 -6.95
N TRP A 197 -7.84 -3.82 -7.23
CA TRP A 197 -9.26 -3.46 -7.21
C TRP A 197 -9.73 -3.04 -8.61
N ASP A 198 -9.41 -3.86 -9.64
CA ASP A 198 -9.78 -3.60 -11.02
C ASP A 198 -11.18 -4.17 -11.36
N ARG A 199 -11.34 -5.50 -11.26
CA ARG A 199 -12.60 -6.19 -11.58
C ARG A 199 -13.39 -6.57 -10.35
N GLN A 200 -12.72 -6.74 -9.24
CA GLN A 200 -13.25 -7.06 -7.91
C GLN A 200 -12.33 -6.47 -6.86
N GLY A 201 -12.84 -6.22 -5.67
CA GLY A 201 -12.01 -5.84 -4.54
C GLY A 201 -11.38 -7.04 -3.87
N TRP A 202 -10.26 -6.83 -3.19
CA TRP A 202 -9.63 -7.82 -2.33
C TRP A 202 -9.43 -7.22 -0.94
N ALA A 203 -9.79 -7.99 0.08
CA ALA A 203 -9.55 -7.63 1.48
C ALA A 203 -8.98 -8.83 2.23
N LEU A 204 -8.09 -8.54 3.18
CA LEU A 204 -7.69 -9.47 4.21
C LEU A 204 -8.45 -9.13 5.48
N GLU A 205 -9.35 -10.00 5.88
CA GLU A 205 -10.05 -9.90 7.15
C GLU A 205 -9.30 -10.72 8.20
N VAL A 206 -9.13 -10.13 9.38
CA VAL A 206 -8.46 -10.80 10.51
C VAL A 206 -9.38 -10.72 11.72
N ASP A 207 -9.89 -11.87 12.12
CA ASP A 207 -10.81 -12.05 13.25
C ASP A 207 -10.39 -13.23 14.12
N GLU A 208 -11.31 -13.72 14.96
CA GLU A 208 -11.10 -14.91 15.82
C GLU A 208 -10.90 -16.20 15.02
N GLN A 209 -11.34 -16.24 13.76
CA GLN A 209 -11.14 -17.39 12.84
C GLN A 209 -9.79 -17.31 12.11
N GLY A 210 -9.06 -16.21 12.26
CA GLY A 210 -7.72 -15.99 11.71
C GLY A 210 -7.71 -15.08 10.47
N PHE A 211 -6.80 -15.37 9.55
CA PHE A 211 -6.52 -14.53 8.37
C PHE A 211 -7.29 -15.05 7.15
N GLN A 212 -8.23 -14.28 6.66
CA GLN A 212 -9.10 -14.63 5.55
C GLN A 212 -8.90 -13.64 4.40
N LEU A 213 -8.17 -14.08 3.36
CA LEU A 213 -8.01 -13.31 2.13
C LEU A 213 -9.20 -13.59 1.21
N GLN A 214 -10.03 -12.59 0.96
CA GLN A 214 -11.28 -12.76 0.23
C GLN A 214 -11.46 -11.73 -0.88
N PRO A 215 -11.91 -12.15 -2.07
CA PRO A 215 -12.43 -11.24 -3.08
C PRO A 215 -13.84 -10.79 -2.71
N PHE A 216 -14.23 -9.62 -3.19
CA PHE A 216 -15.61 -9.16 -3.14
C PHE A 216 -15.97 -8.40 -4.42
N ALA A 217 -17.22 -8.55 -4.85
CA ALA A 217 -17.72 -7.87 -6.04
C ALA A 217 -17.90 -6.37 -5.79
N PHE A 218 -17.70 -5.58 -6.82
CA PHE A 218 -18.22 -4.21 -6.85
C PHE A 218 -19.72 -4.25 -7.15
N PRO A 219 -20.50 -3.31 -6.61
CA PRO A 219 -21.92 -3.20 -6.91
C PRO A 219 -22.20 -2.85 -8.36
#